data_29d2bb00965a113030c687a127b64f07
#
_entry.id   29d2bb00965a113030c687a127b64f07
#
_cell.length_a   1.000
_cell.length_b   1.000
_cell.length_c   1.000
_cell.angle_alpha   90.00
_cell.angle_beta   90.00
_cell.angle_gamma   90.00
#
_symmetry.space_group_name_H-M   'P 1'
#
loop_
_entity.id
_entity.type
_entity.pdbx_description
1 polymer ?
#
loop_
_entity_poly.entity_id
_entity_poly.type
_entity_poly.pdbx_seq_one_letter_code
_entity_poly.pdbx_strand_id
1 'polypeptide(L)'
;MTRILLADDSSHAQRMGEQILREEGFEVVTVSDGDSALLRLEDVDPDLVLADVAMPHRTGYEVCQYVKISPRHKHARVLLIAGVKDPVDEAEARRVHADGVVQKPFEASLLLGAVKPLVEEAARERGPDRPARASARKTALNVPVVALIDPESVRAAVTLALDASTPTLIDEITEKVLVALSNR
;
A
#
# COMPACT_ATOMS: atom_id res chain seq x y z
N MET A 1 -14.55 -9.11 -13.18
CA MET A 1 -14.32 -9.65 -11.83
C MET A 1 -13.85 -8.49 -10.97
N THR A 2 -14.46 -8.27 -9.84
CA THR A 2 -14.16 -7.17 -8.93
C THR A 2 -12.88 -7.45 -8.15
N ARG A 3 -11.99 -6.48 -8.11
CA ARG A 3 -10.69 -6.59 -7.43
C ARG A 3 -10.64 -5.71 -6.20
N ILE A 4 -10.19 -6.30 -5.11
CA ILE A 4 -10.06 -5.64 -3.80
C ILE A 4 -8.60 -5.69 -3.36
N LEU A 5 -8.06 -4.55 -2.98
CA LEU A 5 -6.76 -4.45 -2.30
C LEU A 5 -7.01 -4.30 -0.81
N LEU A 6 -6.53 -5.25 -0.01
CA LEU A 6 -6.65 -5.25 1.45
C LEU A 6 -5.29 -4.96 2.07
N ALA A 7 -5.15 -3.80 2.69
CA ALA A 7 -3.96 -3.35 3.40
C ALA A 7 -4.20 -3.35 4.91
N ASP A 8 -3.46 -4.17 5.64
CA ASP A 8 -3.61 -4.36 7.08
C ASP A 8 -2.32 -4.98 7.63
N ASP A 9 -1.75 -4.49 8.70
CA ASP A 9 -0.51 -5.02 9.28
C ASP A 9 -0.73 -6.29 10.10
N SER A 10 -1.98 -6.56 10.48
CA SER A 10 -2.36 -7.78 11.19
C SER A 10 -2.59 -8.95 10.24
N SER A 11 -1.70 -9.93 10.24
CA SER A 11 -1.85 -11.15 9.43
C SER A 11 -3.13 -11.94 9.74
N HIS A 12 -3.69 -11.78 10.95
CA HIS A 12 -4.96 -12.39 11.32
C HIS A 12 -6.14 -11.67 10.65
N ALA A 13 -6.15 -10.34 10.70
CA ALA A 13 -7.19 -9.54 10.05
C ALA A 13 -7.15 -9.69 8.52
N GLN A 14 -5.96 -9.73 7.92
CA GLN A 14 -5.78 -10.01 6.50
C GLN A 14 -6.44 -11.34 6.10
N ARG A 15 -6.09 -12.44 6.79
CA ARG A 15 -6.64 -13.77 6.47
C ARG A 15 -8.15 -13.82 6.62
N MET A 16 -8.68 -13.22 7.69
CA MET A 16 -10.12 -13.20 7.93
C MET A 16 -10.85 -12.38 6.85
N GLY A 17 -10.38 -11.16 6.57
CA GLY A 17 -10.95 -10.32 5.53
C GLY A 17 -10.83 -10.94 4.14
N GLU A 18 -9.67 -11.51 3.80
CA GLU A 18 -9.45 -12.20 2.53
C GLU A 18 -10.41 -13.39 2.35
N GLN A 19 -10.59 -14.21 3.38
CA GLN A 19 -11.50 -15.37 3.32
C GLN A 19 -12.94 -14.92 3.06
N ILE A 20 -13.44 -13.95 3.86
CA ILE A 20 -14.83 -13.45 3.72
C ILE A 20 -15.06 -12.90 2.30
N LEU A 21 -14.12 -12.11 1.79
CA LEU A 21 -14.27 -11.48 0.50
C LEU A 21 -14.14 -12.46 -0.67
N ARG A 22 -13.25 -13.46 -0.57
CA ARG A 22 -13.10 -14.50 -1.59
C ARG A 22 -14.30 -15.44 -1.65
N GLU A 23 -14.92 -15.77 -0.52
CA GLU A 23 -16.15 -16.56 -0.46
C GLU A 23 -17.30 -15.87 -1.22
N GLU A 24 -17.31 -14.55 -1.27
CA GLU A 24 -18.28 -13.75 -2.06
C GLU A 24 -17.87 -13.57 -3.54
N GLY A 25 -16.76 -14.18 -3.97
CA GLY A 25 -16.32 -14.19 -5.36
C GLY A 25 -15.47 -12.98 -5.77
N PHE A 26 -14.94 -12.18 -4.82
CA PHE A 26 -14.02 -11.11 -5.11
C PHE A 26 -12.59 -11.63 -5.31
N GLU A 27 -11.84 -10.98 -6.19
CA GLU A 27 -10.39 -11.17 -6.29
C GLU A 27 -9.70 -10.28 -5.25
N VAL A 28 -8.99 -10.88 -4.31
CA VAL A 28 -8.38 -10.15 -3.19
C VAL A 28 -6.87 -10.25 -3.24
N VAL A 29 -6.22 -9.10 -3.14
CA VAL A 29 -4.77 -8.98 -2.96
C VAL A 29 -4.53 -8.35 -1.59
N THR A 30 -3.67 -8.97 -0.77
CA THR A 30 -3.35 -8.50 0.58
C THR A 30 -1.93 -7.93 0.63
N VAL A 31 -1.76 -6.88 1.42
CA VAL A 31 -0.47 -6.25 1.73
C VAL A 31 -0.42 -5.87 3.21
N SER A 32 0.78 -5.73 3.78
CA SER A 32 0.98 -5.54 5.22
C SER A 32 1.36 -4.12 5.63
N ASP A 33 1.45 -3.19 4.69
CA ASP A 33 1.83 -1.80 4.95
C ASP A 33 1.35 -0.86 3.85
N GLY A 34 1.37 0.44 4.16
CA GLY A 34 0.85 1.46 3.25
C GLY A 34 1.71 1.69 2.01
N ASP A 35 3.03 1.55 2.08
CA ASP A 35 3.90 1.70 0.90
C ASP A 35 3.69 0.56 -0.08
N SER A 36 3.59 -0.67 0.42
CA SER A 36 3.21 -1.85 -0.39
C SER A 36 1.83 -1.67 -1.01
N ALA A 37 0.88 -1.06 -0.29
CA ALA A 37 -0.44 -0.76 -0.84
C ALA A 37 -0.35 0.17 -2.05
N LEU A 38 0.42 1.26 -1.96
CA LEU A 38 0.59 2.19 -3.07
C LEU A 38 1.27 1.56 -4.28
N LEU A 39 2.31 0.74 -4.07
CA LEU A 39 2.97 0.00 -5.14
C LEU A 39 2.03 -0.96 -5.86
N ARG A 40 1.15 -1.64 -5.12
CA ARG A 40 0.22 -2.62 -5.69
C ARG A 40 -0.98 -1.99 -6.39
N LEU A 41 -1.29 -0.73 -6.16
CA LEU A 41 -2.39 -0.04 -6.87
C LEU A 41 -2.23 -0.10 -8.39
N GLU A 42 -1.00 0.06 -8.89
CA GLU A 42 -0.72 0.03 -10.33
C GLU A 42 -1.00 -1.32 -10.98
N ASP A 43 -0.60 -2.41 -10.30
CA ASP A 43 -0.73 -3.78 -10.82
C ASP A 43 -2.13 -4.33 -10.62
N VAL A 44 -2.70 -4.09 -9.44
CA VAL A 44 -4.02 -4.62 -9.05
C VAL A 44 -5.12 -3.84 -9.74
N ASP A 45 -4.97 -2.53 -9.89
CA ASP A 45 -6.01 -1.62 -10.40
C ASP A 45 -7.36 -1.95 -9.73
N PRO A 46 -7.47 -1.77 -8.39
CA PRO A 46 -8.59 -2.25 -7.60
C PRO A 46 -9.87 -1.45 -7.85
N ASP A 47 -11.01 -2.08 -7.61
CA ASP A 47 -12.32 -1.41 -7.55
C ASP A 47 -12.58 -0.88 -6.13
N LEU A 48 -12.00 -1.55 -5.12
CA LEU A 48 -12.08 -1.16 -3.72
C LEU A 48 -10.74 -1.37 -3.02
N VAL A 49 -10.36 -0.40 -2.20
CA VAL A 49 -9.24 -0.50 -1.27
C VAL A 49 -9.80 -0.56 0.15
N LEU A 50 -9.45 -1.60 0.89
CA LEU A 50 -9.63 -1.67 2.35
C LEU A 50 -8.30 -1.33 2.99
N ALA A 51 -8.24 -0.29 3.81
CA ALA A 51 -6.98 0.16 4.41
C ALA A 51 -7.13 0.35 5.92
N ASP A 52 -6.31 -0.35 6.70
CA ASP A 52 -6.20 -0.12 8.14
C ASP A 52 -5.68 1.30 8.39
N VAL A 53 -6.32 2.02 9.32
CA VAL A 53 -5.90 3.38 9.68
C VAL A 53 -4.50 3.40 10.31
N ALA A 54 -4.10 2.33 11.00
CA ALA A 54 -2.83 2.22 11.71
C ALA A 54 -1.93 1.17 11.03
N MET A 55 -1.14 1.58 10.06
CA MET A 55 -0.16 0.72 9.38
C MET A 55 1.25 1.32 9.44
N PRO A 56 2.30 0.47 9.38
CA PRO A 56 3.68 0.94 9.21
C PRO A 56 3.86 1.74 7.92
N HIS A 57 4.83 2.65 7.94
CA HIS A 57 5.25 3.52 6.84
C HIS A 57 4.20 4.55 6.45
N ARG A 58 3.03 4.11 5.99
CA ARG A 58 1.91 4.99 5.62
C ARG A 58 0.62 4.50 6.25
N THR A 59 -0.14 5.44 6.74
CA THR A 59 -1.46 5.20 7.31
C THR A 59 -2.52 4.93 6.23
N GLY A 60 -3.63 4.31 6.61
CA GLY A 60 -4.77 4.15 5.70
C GLY A 60 -5.33 5.47 5.17
N TYR A 61 -5.21 6.54 5.94
CA TYR A 61 -5.61 7.89 5.51
C TYR A 61 -4.73 8.39 4.35
N GLU A 62 -3.41 8.19 4.42
CA GLU A 62 -2.49 8.57 3.35
C GLU A 62 -2.71 7.75 2.08
N VAL A 63 -2.98 6.45 2.23
CA VAL A 63 -3.36 5.58 1.11
C VAL A 63 -4.66 6.07 0.48
N CYS A 64 -5.68 6.38 1.29
CA CYS A 64 -6.95 6.94 0.83
C CYS A 64 -6.73 8.25 0.06
N GLN A 65 -5.99 9.19 0.62
CA GLN A 65 -5.69 10.46 -0.02
C GLN A 65 -5.04 10.24 -1.39
N TYR A 66 -4.04 9.36 -1.47
CA TYR A 66 -3.37 9.05 -2.73
C TYR A 66 -4.34 8.51 -3.79
N VAL A 67 -5.19 7.56 -3.44
CA VAL A 67 -6.20 6.99 -4.34
C VAL A 67 -7.13 8.07 -4.86
N LYS A 68 -7.64 8.95 -3.99
CA LYS A 68 -8.62 9.98 -4.34
C LYS A 68 -8.07 11.09 -5.24
N ILE A 69 -6.79 11.46 -5.07
CA ILE A 69 -6.16 12.48 -5.93
C ILE A 69 -5.58 11.90 -7.22
N SER A 70 -5.40 10.58 -7.32
CA SER A 70 -4.83 9.93 -8.50
C SER A 70 -5.86 9.89 -9.65
N PRO A 71 -5.58 10.50 -10.80
CA PRO A 71 -6.48 10.44 -11.95
C PRO A 71 -6.76 9.01 -12.42
N ARG A 72 -5.81 8.10 -12.20
CA ARG A 72 -5.90 6.69 -12.61
C ARG A 72 -6.77 5.87 -11.69
N HIS A 73 -6.71 6.13 -10.37
CA HIS A 73 -7.35 5.31 -9.35
C HIS A 73 -8.60 5.97 -8.72
N LYS A 74 -8.97 7.18 -9.14
CA LYS A 74 -10.10 7.94 -8.56
C LYS A 74 -11.45 7.21 -8.58
N HIS A 75 -11.60 6.20 -9.46
CA HIS A 75 -12.78 5.34 -9.52
C HIS A 75 -12.82 4.34 -8.37
N ALA A 76 -11.65 4.01 -7.78
CA ALA A 76 -11.59 3.09 -6.67
C ALA A 76 -12.21 3.70 -5.41
N ARG A 77 -13.05 2.92 -4.76
CA ARG A 77 -13.58 3.28 -3.44
C ARG A 77 -12.58 2.93 -2.36
N VAL A 78 -12.61 3.67 -1.26
CA VAL A 78 -11.71 3.42 -0.13
C VAL A 78 -12.52 3.27 1.15
N LEU A 79 -12.42 2.10 1.77
CA LEU A 79 -13.02 1.76 3.04
C LEU A 79 -11.92 1.68 4.09
N LEU A 80 -11.96 2.57 5.09
CA LEU A 80 -11.00 2.55 6.18
C LEU A 80 -11.38 1.46 7.20
N ILE A 81 -10.38 0.79 7.74
CA ILE A 81 -10.54 -0.21 8.80
C ILE A 81 -9.88 0.35 10.05
N ALA A 82 -10.61 0.36 11.17
CA ALA A 82 -10.11 0.87 12.44
C ALA A 82 -10.19 -0.20 13.53
N GLY A 83 -9.15 -0.27 14.35
CA GLY A 83 -9.11 -1.14 15.52
C GLY A 83 -9.70 -0.45 16.77
N VAL A 84 -9.91 -1.23 17.82
CA VAL A 84 -10.33 -0.68 19.13
C VAL A 84 -9.24 0.18 19.74
N LYS A 85 -7.97 -0.16 19.50
CA LYS A 85 -6.80 0.59 20.00
C LYS A 85 -6.54 1.86 19.20
N ASP A 86 -6.81 1.79 17.90
CA ASP A 86 -6.59 2.86 16.95
C ASP A 86 -7.93 3.21 16.28
N PRO A 87 -8.81 3.95 17.00
CA PRO A 87 -10.12 4.32 16.48
C PRO A 87 -9.98 5.28 15.31
N VAL A 88 -10.96 5.27 14.42
CA VAL A 88 -10.97 6.21 13.32
C VAL A 88 -11.06 7.65 13.80
N ASP A 89 -10.24 8.52 13.23
CA ASP A 89 -10.44 9.96 13.26
C ASP A 89 -11.44 10.34 12.16
N GLU A 90 -12.67 10.67 12.57
CA GLU A 90 -13.71 11.02 11.61
C GLU A 90 -13.43 12.32 10.85
N ALA A 91 -12.72 13.27 11.46
CA ALA A 91 -12.36 14.52 10.79
C ALA A 91 -11.34 14.24 9.69
N GLU A 92 -10.36 13.38 9.97
CA GLU A 92 -9.36 12.94 9.01
C GLU A 92 -9.98 12.08 7.89
N ALA A 93 -10.87 11.14 8.23
CA ALA A 93 -11.57 10.32 7.24
C ALA A 93 -12.38 11.18 6.25
N ARG A 94 -13.06 12.20 6.75
CA ARG A 94 -13.76 13.18 5.90
C ARG A 94 -12.80 14.00 5.06
N ARG A 95 -11.68 14.44 5.63
CA ARG A 95 -10.66 15.24 4.93
C ARG A 95 -10.07 14.50 3.73
N VAL A 96 -9.82 13.20 3.86
CA VAL A 96 -9.29 12.35 2.79
C VAL A 96 -10.36 11.76 1.88
N HIS A 97 -11.63 12.11 2.09
CA HIS A 97 -12.78 11.63 1.31
C HIS A 97 -12.91 10.11 1.31
N ALA A 98 -12.71 9.46 2.47
CA ALA A 98 -12.99 8.04 2.61
C ALA A 98 -14.47 7.74 2.33
N ASP A 99 -14.74 6.64 1.62
CA ASP A 99 -16.12 6.27 1.25
C ASP A 99 -16.85 5.54 2.38
N GLY A 100 -16.13 5.09 3.40
CA GLY A 100 -16.71 4.49 4.59
C GLY A 100 -15.66 4.05 5.59
N VAL A 101 -16.15 3.52 6.72
CA VAL A 101 -15.33 3.02 7.83
C VAL A 101 -15.93 1.72 8.34
N VAL A 102 -15.09 0.73 8.65
CA VAL A 102 -15.45 -0.51 9.35
C VAL A 102 -14.57 -0.67 10.57
N GLN A 103 -15.16 -1.06 11.70
CA GLN A 103 -14.44 -1.26 12.95
C GLN A 103 -14.14 -2.75 13.16
N LYS A 104 -12.90 -3.05 13.58
CA LYS A 104 -12.47 -4.39 14.02
C LYS A 104 -12.92 -4.65 15.48
N PRO A 105 -13.24 -5.88 15.86
CA PRO A 105 -13.42 -7.05 15.00
C PRO A 105 -14.70 -6.93 14.17
N PHE A 106 -14.64 -7.25 12.88
CA PHE A 106 -15.82 -7.21 12.02
C PHE A 106 -16.35 -8.61 11.74
N GLU A 107 -17.66 -8.74 11.71
CA GLU A 107 -18.36 -9.92 11.22
C GLU A 107 -18.49 -9.86 9.70
N ALA A 108 -18.60 -11.03 9.07
CA ALA A 108 -18.74 -11.13 7.61
C ALA A 108 -19.90 -10.28 7.07
N SER A 109 -21.05 -10.30 7.75
CA SER A 109 -22.24 -9.53 7.38
C SER A 109 -21.99 -8.01 7.38
N LEU A 110 -21.26 -7.51 8.37
CA LEU A 110 -20.95 -6.08 8.49
C LEU A 110 -19.94 -5.66 7.42
N LEU A 111 -18.87 -6.44 7.22
CA LEU A 111 -17.89 -6.17 6.19
C LEU A 111 -18.51 -6.17 4.80
N LEU A 112 -19.28 -7.19 4.48
CA LEU A 112 -19.94 -7.31 3.17
C LEU A 112 -21.03 -6.26 2.96
N GLY A 113 -21.74 -5.87 4.01
CA GLY A 113 -22.70 -4.78 3.97
C GLY A 113 -22.09 -3.44 3.62
N ALA A 114 -20.84 -3.19 4.04
CA ALA A 114 -20.08 -2.00 3.68
C ALA A 114 -19.42 -2.10 2.28
N VAL A 115 -18.92 -3.28 1.92
CA VAL A 115 -18.17 -3.52 0.68
C VAL A 115 -19.06 -3.51 -0.56
N LYS A 116 -20.19 -4.23 -0.54
CA LYS A 116 -21.05 -4.43 -1.73
C LYS A 116 -21.52 -3.12 -2.38
N PRO A 117 -22.07 -2.13 -1.64
CA PRO A 117 -22.48 -0.86 -2.24
C PRO A 117 -21.33 -0.11 -2.89
N LEU A 118 -20.15 -0.07 -2.23
CA LEU A 118 -18.98 0.65 -2.73
C LEU A 118 -18.42 0.04 -4.01
N VAL A 119 -18.41 -1.29 -4.10
CA VAL A 119 -17.99 -2.00 -5.31
C VAL A 119 -18.94 -1.73 -6.49
N GLU A 120 -20.26 -1.68 -6.24
CA GLU A 120 -21.24 -1.32 -7.26
C GLU A 120 -21.06 0.12 -7.74
N GLU A 121 -20.77 1.04 -6.84
CA GLU A 121 -20.47 2.45 -7.19
C GLU A 121 -19.19 2.56 -8.02
N ALA A 122 -18.11 1.88 -7.62
CA ALA A 122 -16.86 1.86 -8.36
C ALA A 122 -17.05 1.31 -9.78
N ALA A 123 -17.87 0.27 -9.93
CA ALA A 123 -18.19 -0.31 -11.24
C ALA A 123 -18.95 0.67 -12.14
N ARG A 124 -19.86 1.47 -11.58
CA ARG A 124 -20.59 2.50 -12.33
C ARG A 124 -19.67 3.63 -12.81
N GLU A 125 -18.73 4.07 -11.97
CA GLU A 125 -17.80 5.14 -12.33
C GLU A 125 -16.74 4.68 -13.33
N ARG A 126 -16.33 3.43 -13.28
CA ARG A 126 -15.35 2.87 -14.21
C ARG A 126 -15.88 2.75 -15.65
N GLY A 127 -17.20 2.69 -15.86
CA GLY A 127 -17.83 2.53 -17.16
C GLY A 127 -17.63 1.14 -17.80
N PRO A 128 -18.30 0.86 -18.94
CA PRO A 128 -18.26 -0.44 -19.60
C PRO A 128 -16.92 -0.80 -20.27
N ASP A 129 -16.06 0.17 -20.51
CA ASP A 129 -14.76 0.01 -21.18
C ASP A 129 -13.62 -0.37 -20.21
N ARG A 130 -13.85 -1.36 -19.39
CA ARG A 130 -12.74 -2.03 -18.75
C ARG A 130 -12.05 -2.89 -19.82
N PRO A 131 -10.80 -2.60 -20.25
CA PRO A 131 -10.05 -3.59 -20.99
C PRO A 131 -9.98 -4.81 -20.06
N ALA A 132 -10.61 -5.92 -20.48
CA ALA A 132 -10.38 -7.20 -19.84
C ALA A 132 -8.87 -7.44 -19.96
N ARG A 133 -8.10 -7.01 -18.96
CA ARG A 133 -6.75 -7.53 -18.80
C ARG A 133 -6.98 -9.03 -18.66
N ALA A 134 -6.65 -9.71 -19.76
CA ALA A 134 -6.54 -11.14 -19.76
C ALA A 134 -5.96 -11.52 -18.41
N SER A 135 -6.68 -12.39 -17.70
CA SER A 135 -6.23 -12.99 -16.45
C SER A 135 -4.73 -13.09 -16.54
N ALA A 136 -4.02 -12.40 -15.63
CA ALA A 136 -2.58 -12.50 -15.59
C ALA A 136 -2.34 -14.00 -15.65
N ARG A 137 -1.96 -14.46 -16.86
CA ARG A 137 -1.44 -15.80 -16.99
C ARG A 137 -0.51 -15.93 -15.82
N LYS A 138 -0.69 -16.97 -15.03
CA LYS A 138 0.37 -17.62 -14.30
C LYS A 138 1.45 -18.02 -15.32
N THR A 139 2.04 -17.03 -15.93
CA THR A 139 3.42 -17.10 -16.27
C THR A 139 4.06 -16.91 -14.91
N ALA A 140 4.24 -18.02 -14.22
CA ALA A 140 5.38 -18.15 -13.36
C ALA A 140 6.54 -17.71 -14.26
N LEU A 141 6.83 -16.41 -14.28
CA LEU A 141 8.15 -15.93 -14.49
C LEU A 141 8.89 -16.45 -13.26
N ASN A 142 9.32 -17.71 -13.40
CA ASN A 142 10.40 -18.27 -12.65
C ASN A 142 11.66 -17.53 -13.13
N VAL A 143 11.65 -16.21 -12.96
CA VAL A 143 12.84 -15.38 -13.01
C VAL A 143 13.33 -15.42 -11.58
N PRO A 144 14.41 -16.12 -11.29
CA PRO A 144 15.06 -15.97 -10.00
C PRO A 144 15.36 -14.47 -9.87
N VAL A 145 14.81 -13.84 -8.85
CA VAL A 145 15.01 -12.41 -8.51
C VAL A 145 16.51 -12.07 -8.37
N VAL A 146 17.36 -13.06 -8.37
CA VAL A 146 18.83 -12.96 -8.30
C VAL A 146 19.50 -12.63 -9.65
N ALA A 147 18.81 -12.72 -10.79
CA ALA A 147 19.44 -12.60 -12.11
C ALA A 147 19.37 -11.22 -12.77
N LEU A 148 18.82 -10.20 -12.09
CA LEU A 148 18.71 -8.84 -12.64
C LEU A 148 19.41 -7.76 -11.81
N ILE A 149 20.14 -8.16 -10.79
CA ILE A 149 21.08 -7.25 -10.13
C ILE A 149 22.42 -7.48 -10.80
N ASP A 150 22.65 -6.77 -11.90
CA ASP A 150 23.96 -6.69 -12.50
C ASP A 150 24.94 -6.13 -11.46
N PRO A 151 25.98 -6.89 -11.08
CA PRO A 151 26.95 -6.43 -10.08
C PRO A 151 27.64 -5.12 -10.44
N GLU A 152 27.76 -4.80 -11.73
CA GLU A 152 28.32 -3.54 -12.20
C GLU A 152 27.38 -2.36 -11.97
N SER A 153 26.09 -2.54 -12.19
CA SER A 153 25.08 -1.51 -11.88
C SER A 153 25.00 -1.20 -10.37
N VAL A 154 25.11 -2.23 -9.53
CA VAL A 154 25.18 -2.04 -8.07
C VAL A 154 26.49 -1.35 -7.67
N ARG A 155 27.62 -1.73 -8.24
CA ARG A 155 28.90 -1.06 -8.02
C ARG A 155 28.86 0.39 -8.44
N ALA A 156 28.32 0.70 -9.60
CA ALA A 156 28.17 2.08 -10.08
C ALA A 156 27.29 2.91 -9.16
N ALA A 157 26.17 2.37 -8.69
CA ALA A 157 25.26 3.06 -7.75
C ALA A 157 25.93 3.28 -6.39
N VAL A 158 26.66 2.30 -5.86
CA VAL A 158 27.39 2.41 -4.60
C VAL A 158 28.55 3.41 -4.74
N THR A 159 29.27 3.40 -5.86
CA THR A 159 30.35 4.37 -6.13
C THR A 159 29.82 5.79 -6.21
N LEU A 160 28.71 6.01 -6.92
CA LEU A 160 28.07 7.33 -6.99
C LEU A 160 27.55 7.80 -5.63
N ALA A 161 26.99 6.91 -4.81
CA ALA A 161 26.53 7.24 -3.47
C ALA A 161 27.69 7.55 -2.52
N LEU A 162 28.81 6.83 -2.64
CA LEU A 162 30.02 7.10 -1.87
C LEU A 162 30.71 8.39 -2.31
N ASP A 163 30.83 8.66 -3.61
CA ASP A 163 31.40 9.91 -4.13
C ASP A 163 30.61 11.16 -3.69
N ALA A 164 29.26 11.03 -3.65
CA ALA A 164 28.40 12.12 -3.17
C ALA A 164 28.51 12.36 -1.66
N SER A 165 28.84 11.33 -0.87
CA SER A 165 28.89 11.39 0.60
C SER A 165 30.31 11.56 1.15
N THR A 166 31.32 11.25 0.36
CA THR A 166 32.74 11.24 0.79
C THR A 166 33.23 12.60 1.27
N PRO A 167 32.94 13.74 0.63
CA PRO A 167 33.42 15.06 1.11
C PRO A 167 32.91 15.37 2.51
N THR A 168 31.61 15.16 2.76
CA THR A 168 30.96 15.45 4.07
C THR A 168 31.48 14.53 5.18
N LEU A 169 31.72 13.26 4.87
CA LEU A 169 32.28 12.28 5.81
C LEU A 169 33.74 12.58 6.17
N ILE A 170 34.56 13.01 5.19
CA ILE A 170 35.97 13.38 5.40
C ILE A 170 36.02 14.62 6.30
N ASP A 171 35.20 15.62 6.04
CA ASP A 171 35.15 16.84 6.85
C ASP A 171 34.75 16.56 8.30
N GLU A 172 33.70 15.73 8.49
CA GLU A 172 33.20 15.36 9.82
C GLU A 172 34.22 14.52 10.62
N ILE A 173 34.92 13.59 9.97
CA ILE A 173 35.99 12.79 10.60
C ILE A 173 37.18 13.66 10.90
N THR A 174 37.57 14.55 10.00
CA THR A 174 38.71 15.46 10.19
C THR A 174 38.47 16.38 11.38
N GLU A 175 37.28 16.96 11.51
CA GLU A 175 36.92 17.82 12.65
C GLU A 175 36.97 17.06 13.97
N LYS A 176 36.40 15.85 14.01
CA LYS A 176 36.42 14.98 15.22
C LYS A 176 37.84 14.58 15.62
N VAL A 177 38.72 14.31 14.66
CA VAL A 177 40.14 13.96 14.92
C VAL A 177 40.91 15.17 15.44
N LEU A 178 40.71 16.37 14.84
CA LEU A 178 41.36 17.59 15.29
C LEU A 178 40.96 17.97 16.72
N VAL A 179 39.64 17.82 17.07
CA VAL A 179 39.16 18.06 18.43
C VAL A 179 39.76 17.05 19.42
N ALA A 180 39.88 15.80 19.04
CA ALA A 180 40.48 14.78 19.90
C ALA A 180 41.97 14.96 20.13
N LEU A 181 42.70 15.53 19.17
CA LEU A 181 44.14 15.84 19.27
C LEU A 181 44.42 17.14 20.01
N SER A 182 43.53 18.13 19.99
CA SER A 182 43.68 19.41 20.69
C SER A 182 43.36 19.35 22.20
N ASN A 183 42.77 18.23 22.66
CA ASN A 183 42.46 17.99 24.08
C ASN A 183 43.50 17.11 24.82
N ARG A 184 44.74 17.05 24.33
CA ARG A 184 45.86 16.38 25.02
C ARG A 184 46.89 17.35 25.52
#